data_9b3405a6154ec937e5f878f86d298405
#
_entry.id   9b3405a6154ec937e5f878f86d298405
#
_cell.length_a   1.000
_cell.length_b   1.000
_cell.length_c   1.000
_cell.angle_alpha   90.00
_cell.angle_beta   90.00
_cell.angle_gamma   90.00
#
_symmetry.space_group_name_H-M   'P 1'
#
loop_
_entity.id
_entity.type
_entity.pdbx_description
1 polymer ?
#
loop_
_entity_poly.entity_id
_entity_poly.type
_entity_poly.pdbx_seq_one_letter_code
_entity_poly.pdbx_strand_id
1 'polypeptide(L)'
;GTPTDTCDVFEGFFDFLSATTLGLTGGNDALVLNSVGNLERSFRYLDGYGKINCYLDNDEAGRKTFEALRTRYAEKTVDCSRGYADSKDLNEHLQKKLSEKVTNNKTLKFRL
;
A
#
# COMPACT_ATOMS: atom_id res chain seq x y z
N GLY A 1 14.63 -13.17 8.81
CA GLY A 1 15.55 -12.52 7.91
C GLY A 1 16.11 -11.23 8.46
N THR A 2 17.03 -10.62 7.76
CA THR A 2 17.60 -9.35 8.15
C THR A 2 16.53 -8.26 8.00
N PRO A 3 16.30 -7.42 9.02
CA PRO A 3 15.37 -6.31 8.88
C PRO A 3 15.79 -5.39 7.74
N THR A 4 14.84 -4.95 6.93
CA THR A 4 15.11 -3.99 5.86
C THR A 4 15.10 -2.57 6.42
N ASP A 5 15.76 -1.66 5.73
CA ASP A 5 15.75 -0.24 6.10
C ASP A 5 14.45 0.45 5.66
N THR A 6 13.61 -0.23 4.91
CA THR A 6 12.38 0.29 4.35
C THR A 6 11.18 -0.45 4.92
N CYS A 7 10.16 0.29 5.31
CA CYS A 7 8.88 -0.25 5.75
C CYS A 7 7.77 0.20 4.83
N ASP A 8 6.95 -0.73 4.36
CA ASP A 8 5.75 -0.44 3.60
C ASP A 8 4.56 -0.40 4.55
N VAL A 9 3.81 0.70 4.54
CA VAL A 9 2.67 0.92 5.44
C VAL A 9 1.37 0.83 4.65
N PHE A 10 0.44 0.00 5.16
CA PHE A 10 -0.87 -0.22 4.56
C PHE A 10 -1.96 0.07 5.57
N GLU A 11 -3.13 0.55 5.11
CA GLU A 11 -4.27 0.74 6.00
C GLU A 11 -4.94 -0.58 6.35
N GLY A 12 -5.08 -1.50 5.38
CA GLY A 12 -5.74 -2.76 5.57
C GLY A 12 -4.92 -3.95 5.10
N PHE A 13 -5.25 -5.11 5.64
CA PHE A 13 -4.56 -6.36 5.32
C PHE A 13 -4.72 -6.73 3.83
N PHE A 14 -5.91 -6.48 3.26
CA PHE A 14 -6.13 -6.78 1.84
C PHE A 14 -5.28 -5.91 0.92
N ASP A 15 -4.96 -4.69 1.33
CA ASP A 15 -4.06 -3.84 0.56
C ASP A 15 -2.63 -4.40 0.57
N PHE A 16 -2.20 -4.93 1.71
CA PHE A 16 -0.92 -5.62 1.81
C PHE A 16 -0.87 -6.84 0.87
N LEU A 17 -1.92 -7.66 0.87
CA LEU A 17 -1.98 -8.81 -0.04
C LEU A 17 -1.98 -8.37 -1.50
N SER A 18 -2.67 -7.30 -1.81
CA SER A 18 -2.72 -6.75 -3.16
C SER A 18 -1.35 -6.26 -3.62
N ALA A 19 -0.63 -5.57 -2.74
CA ALA A 19 0.73 -5.11 -3.03
C ALA A 19 1.66 -6.29 -3.31
N THR A 20 1.56 -7.35 -2.52
CA THR A 20 2.35 -8.56 -2.72
C THR A 20 2.04 -9.19 -4.08
N THR A 21 0.76 -9.30 -4.42
CA THR A 21 0.32 -9.86 -5.71
C THR A 21 0.82 -9.03 -6.88
N LEU A 22 0.85 -7.71 -6.73
CA LEU A 22 1.33 -6.80 -7.77
C LEU A 22 2.86 -6.71 -7.84
N GLY A 23 3.57 -7.34 -6.91
CA GLY A 23 5.02 -7.32 -6.87
C GLY A 23 5.62 -5.99 -6.40
N LEU A 24 4.88 -5.23 -5.59
CA LEU A 24 5.31 -3.89 -5.15
C LEU A 24 6.17 -3.90 -3.90
N THR A 25 6.11 -4.96 -3.09
CA THR A 25 6.73 -4.96 -1.77
C THR A 25 8.23 -5.23 -1.78
N GLY A 26 8.72 -5.95 -2.77
CA GLY A 26 10.16 -6.16 -2.95
C GLY A 26 10.92 -6.72 -1.74
N GLY A 27 10.25 -7.38 -0.81
CA GLY A 27 10.88 -7.92 0.38
C GLY A 27 11.03 -6.93 1.53
N ASN A 28 10.47 -5.72 1.43
CA ASN A 28 10.47 -4.77 2.53
C ASN A 28 9.63 -5.26 3.71
N ASP A 29 9.96 -4.78 4.91
CA ASP A 29 9.10 -5.00 6.06
C ASP A 29 7.74 -4.32 5.82
N ALA A 30 6.68 -4.89 6.38
CA ALA A 30 5.33 -4.35 6.20
C ALA A 30 4.68 -4.06 7.55
N LEU A 31 3.95 -2.96 7.61
CA LEU A 31 3.13 -2.60 8.76
C LEU A 31 1.71 -2.36 8.28
N VAL A 32 0.75 -3.09 8.86
CA VAL A 32 -0.67 -2.92 8.55
C VAL A 32 -1.34 -2.24 9.73
N LEU A 33 -1.91 -1.06 9.50
CA LEU A 33 -2.49 -0.26 10.57
C LEU A 33 -3.82 -0.83 11.08
N ASN A 34 -4.64 -1.36 10.19
CA ASN A 34 -5.98 -1.90 10.45
C ASN A 34 -7.00 -0.88 10.96
N SER A 35 -6.56 0.20 11.57
CA SER A 35 -7.43 1.32 11.92
C SER A 35 -6.58 2.56 12.14
N VAL A 36 -7.22 3.73 12.00
CA VAL A 36 -6.57 5.03 12.24
C VAL A 36 -6.09 5.15 13.69
N GLY A 37 -6.80 4.51 14.63
CA GLY A 37 -6.42 4.55 16.06
C GLY A 37 -5.09 3.87 16.37
N ASN A 38 -4.56 3.07 15.46
CA ASN A 38 -3.28 2.38 15.66
C ASN A 38 -2.07 3.20 15.21
N LEU A 39 -2.28 4.38 14.62
CA LEU A 39 -1.19 5.16 14.04
C LEU A 39 -0.13 5.55 15.08
N GLU A 40 -0.54 6.11 16.22
CA GLU A 40 0.42 6.51 17.26
C GLU A 40 1.21 5.32 17.80
N ARG A 41 0.54 4.18 17.97
CA ARG A 41 1.21 2.96 18.43
C ARG A 41 2.25 2.48 17.43
N SER A 42 2.03 2.74 16.15
CA SER A 42 2.93 2.29 15.10
C SER A 42 4.24 3.09 15.04
N PHE A 43 4.25 4.31 15.60
CA PHE A 43 5.43 5.18 15.52
C PHE A 43 6.69 4.52 16.09
N ARG A 44 6.57 3.81 17.19
CA ARG A 44 7.73 3.14 17.79
C ARG A 44 8.33 2.07 16.87
N TYR A 45 7.52 1.49 15.99
CA TYR A 45 8.01 0.54 14.99
C TYR A 45 8.63 1.23 13.80
N LEU A 46 8.09 2.39 13.41
CA LEU A 46 8.52 3.13 12.23
C LEU A 46 9.75 4.00 12.48
N ASP A 47 9.99 4.40 13.72
CA ASP A 47 11.06 5.36 14.05
C ASP A 47 12.45 4.88 13.58
N GLY A 48 12.68 3.58 13.52
CA GLY A 48 13.97 3.02 13.15
C GLY A 48 14.22 2.85 11.66
N TYR A 49 13.20 3.09 10.82
CA TYR A 49 13.35 2.90 9.38
C TYR A 49 13.89 4.16 8.71
N GLY A 50 14.70 3.96 7.67
CA GLY A 50 15.23 5.08 6.87
C GLY A 50 14.30 5.51 5.78
N LYS A 51 13.32 4.66 5.40
CA LYS A 51 12.34 4.96 4.36
C LYS A 51 11.00 4.33 4.71
N ILE A 52 9.94 5.07 4.50
CA ILE A 52 8.57 4.62 4.79
C ILE A 52 7.72 4.84 3.54
N ASN A 53 7.35 3.75 2.89
CA ASN A 53 6.48 3.80 1.73
C ASN A 53 5.03 3.70 2.19
N CYS A 54 4.21 4.67 1.82
CA CYS A 54 2.83 4.76 2.29
C CYS A 54 1.86 4.36 1.19
N TYR A 55 1.22 3.20 1.35
CA TYR A 55 0.17 2.69 0.47
C TYR A 55 -1.17 2.87 1.15
N LEU A 56 -1.60 4.13 1.24
CA LEU A 56 -2.80 4.51 1.97
C LEU A 56 -3.96 4.75 1.00
N ASP A 57 -5.17 4.81 1.55
CA ASP A 57 -6.37 4.99 0.74
C ASP A 57 -6.44 6.39 0.13
N ASN A 58 -7.01 6.49 -1.06
CA ASN A 58 -7.26 7.76 -1.75
C ASN A 58 -8.57 8.37 -1.27
N ASP A 59 -8.67 8.61 0.02
CA ASP A 59 -9.81 9.28 0.66
C ASP A 59 -9.29 10.24 1.72
N GLU A 60 -10.20 10.93 2.39
CA GLU A 60 -9.84 11.93 3.40
C GLU A 60 -9.08 11.31 4.57
N ALA A 61 -9.52 10.14 5.04
CA ALA A 61 -8.86 9.44 6.16
C ALA A 61 -7.44 9.03 5.78
N GLY A 62 -7.25 8.49 4.58
CA GLY A 62 -5.93 8.10 4.09
C GLY A 62 -5.00 9.29 3.95
N ARG A 63 -5.50 10.42 3.48
CA ARG A 63 -4.72 11.66 3.37
C ARG A 63 -4.30 12.19 4.73
N LYS A 64 -5.19 12.14 5.71
CA LYS A 64 -4.87 12.57 7.07
C LYS A 64 -3.81 11.68 7.70
N THR A 65 -3.90 10.37 7.47
CA THR A 65 -2.91 9.42 7.95
C THR A 65 -1.54 9.69 7.31
N PHE A 66 -1.51 9.94 6.00
CA PHE A 66 -0.27 10.27 5.32
C PHE A 66 0.33 11.56 5.85
N GLU A 67 -0.47 12.61 6.06
CA GLU A 67 0.03 13.87 6.59
C GLU A 67 0.59 13.73 8.00
N ALA A 68 -0.02 12.88 8.83
CA ALA A 68 0.51 12.59 10.16
C ALA A 68 1.87 11.90 10.09
N LEU A 69 2.03 10.95 9.19
CA LEU A 69 3.31 10.26 8.96
C LEU A 69 4.35 11.22 8.42
N ARG A 70 3.98 12.04 7.47
CA ARG A 70 4.88 13.04 6.88
C ARG A 70 5.31 14.08 7.89
N THR A 71 4.42 14.52 8.76
CA THR A 71 4.74 15.49 9.82
C THR A 71 5.82 14.93 10.75
N ARG A 72 5.74 13.64 11.07
CA ARG A 72 6.71 13.01 11.97
C ARG A 72 8.01 12.62 11.27
N TYR A 73 7.92 12.09 10.05
CA TYR A 73 9.06 11.47 9.37
C TYR A 73 9.58 12.25 8.16
N ALA A 74 8.91 13.32 7.77
CA ALA A 74 9.33 14.22 6.70
C ALA A 74 9.74 13.48 5.41
N GLU A 75 10.95 13.69 4.94
CA GLU A 75 11.46 13.15 3.68
C GLU A 75 11.65 11.65 3.66
N LYS A 76 11.54 10.95 4.81
CA LYS A 76 11.55 9.50 4.83
C LYS A 76 10.27 8.92 4.25
N THR A 77 9.17 9.68 4.21
CA THR A 77 7.88 9.19 3.71
C THR A 77 7.78 9.37 2.22
N VAL A 78 7.22 8.34 1.58
CA VAL A 78 6.92 8.35 0.15
C VAL A 78 5.44 8.03 -0.02
N ASP A 79 4.72 8.88 -0.73
CA ASP A 79 3.32 8.65 -1.05
C ASP A 79 3.22 7.74 -2.28
N CYS A 80 2.89 6.48 -2.07
CA CYS A 80 2.76 5.50 -3.13
C CYS A 80 1.33 5.43 -3.69
N SER A 81 0.39 6.21 -3.16
CA SER A 81 -1.00 6.18 -3.61
C SER A 81 -1.18 6.65 -5.05
N ARG A 82 -0.23 7.37 -5.58
CA ARG A 82 -0.27 7.86 -6.96
C ARG A 82 -0.28 6.73 -7.98
N GLY A 83 0.27 5.57 -7.64
CA GLY A 83 0.27 4.40 -8.51
C GLY A 83 -1.11 3.78 -8.70
N TYR A 84 -2.08 4.14 -7.87
CA TYR A 84 -3.47 3.70 -7.97
C TYR A 84 -4.45 4.86 -7.78
N ALA A 85 -4.11 6.00 -8.38
CA ALA A 85 -4.86 7.25 -8.19
C ALA A 85 -6.32 7.18 -8.68
N ASP A 86 -6.62 6.26 -9.61
CA ASP A 86 -7.96 6.04 -10.15
C ASP A 86 -8.80 5.08 -9.28
N SER A 87 -8.27 4.62 -8.17
CA SER A 87 -8.93 3.67 -7.27
C SER A 87 -8.89 4.22 -5.85
N LYS A 88 -9.86 3.80 -5.04
CA LYS A 88 -9.92 4.21 -3.65
C LYS A 88 -8.72 3.68 -2.86
N ASP A 89 -8.36 2.43 -3.13
CA ASP A 89 -7.27 1.74 -2.45
C ASP A 89 -6.58 0.77 -3.40
N LEU A 90 -5.51 0.18 -2.90
CA LEU A 90 -4.70 -0.74 -3.69
C LEU A 90 -5.44 -2.02 -4.05
N ASN A 91 -6.31 -2.50 -3.15
CA ASN A 91 -7.12 -3.68 -3.41
C ASN A 91 -8.08 -3.45 -4.59
N GLU A 92 -8.75 -2.30 -4.64
CA GLU A 92 -9.61 -1.95 -5.77
C GLU A 92 -8.82 -1.88 -7.07
N HIS A 93 -7.62 -1.30 -7.02
CA HIS A 93 -6.74 -1.22 -8.17
C HIS A 93 -6.37 -2.61 -8.71
N LEU A 94 -6.02 -3.54 -7.82
CA LEU A 94 -5.73 -4.91 -8.21
C LEU A 94 -6.94 -5.58 -8.85
N GLN A 95 -8.13 -5.40 -8.28
CA GLN A 95 -9.36 -5.97 -8.82
C GLN A 95 -9.64 -5.48 -10.23
N LYS A 96 -9.42 -4.19 -10.50
CA LYS A 96 -9.57 -3.62 -11.84
C LYS A 96 -8.61 -4.27 -12.83
N LYS A 97 -7.35 -4.45 -12.43
CA LYS A 97 -6.34 -5.08 -13.28
C LYS A 97 -6.68 -6.54 -13.57
N LEU A 98 -7.15 -7.27 -12.58
CA LEU A 98 -7.55 -8.66 -12.75
C LEU A 98 -8.77 -8.79 -13.69
N SER A 99 -9.73 -7.87 -13.58
CA SER A 99 -10.90 -7.84 -14.48
C SER A 99 -10.48 -7.63 -15.93
N GLU A 100 -9.57 -6.70 -16.18
CA GLU A 100 -9.04 -6.47 -17.52
C GLU A 100 -8.35 -7.72 -18.08
N LYS A 101 -7.54 -8.37 -17.25
CA LYS A 101 -6.82 -9.57 -17.63
C LYS A 101 -7.76 -10.73 -17.95
N VAL A 102 -8.79 -10.93 -17.13
CA VAL A 102 -9.79 -11.97 -17.34
C VAL A 102 -10.56 -11.74 -18.64
N THR A 103 -10.93 -10.49 -18.92
CA THR A 103 -11.62 -10.13 -20.16
C THR A 103 -10.75 -10.49 -21.37
N ASN A 104 -9.47 -10.15 -21.37
CA ASN A 104 -8.55 -10.48 -22.44
C ASN A 104 -8.38 -11.99 -22.60
N ASN A 105 -8.25 -12.71 -21.49
CA ASN A 105 -8.10 -14.16 -21.51
C ASN A 105 -9.37 -14.86 -22.03
N LYS A 106 -10.54 -14.38 -21.67
CA LYS A 106 -11.81 -14.91 -22.19
C LYS A 106 -11.90 -14.76 -23.69
N THR A 107 -11.49 -13.60 -24.19
CA THR A 107 -11.47 -13.37 -25.64
C THR A 107 -10.59 -14.40 -26.35
N LEU A 108 -9.44 -14.69 -25.80
CA LEU A 108 -8.52 -15.69 -26.35
C LEU A 108 -9.09 -17.09 -26.28
N LYS A 109 -9.75 -17.45 -25.18
CA LYS A 109 -10.36 -18.77 -24.98
C LYS A 109 -11.47 -19.06 -25.97
N PHE A 110 -12.27 -18.08 -26.33
CA PHE A 110 -13.38 -18.26 -27.25
C PHE A 110 -12.92 -18.44 -28.71
N ARG A 111 -11.67 -18.23 -29.00
CA ARG A 111 -11.08 -18.45 -30.32
C ARG A 111 -10.60 -19.87 -30.52
N LEU A 112 -10.55 -20.63 -29.45
CA LEU A 112 -10.17 -22.02 -29.51
C LEU A 112 -11.31 -22.89 -30.00
#